data_b17c29799483e4a622beb542caf7141f
#
_entry.id   b17c29799483e4a622beb542caf7141f
#
_cell.length_a   1.000
_cell.length_b   1.000
_cell.length_c   1.000
_cell.angle_alpha   90.00
_cell.angle_beta   90.00
_cell.angle_gamma   90.00
#
_symmetry.space_group_name_H-M   'P 1'
#
loop_
_entity.id
_entity.type
_entity.pdbx_description
1 polymer ?
#
loop_
_entity_poly.entity_id
_entity_poly.type
_entity_poly.pdbx_seq_one_letter_code
_entity_poly.pdbx_strand_id
1 'polypeptide(L)'
;MQPNITGHNVEITPAMREFVTAKFSKLEQFFDRINQVYIVLKVEKVTQIADANLHVNGGEIHASAEGQDMYAAVDGLIDKLARQLTKHKDKLKQH
;
A
#
# COMPACT_ATOMS: atom_id res chain seq x y z
N MET A 1 1.10 -2.97 -13.07
CA MET A 1 -0.24 -2.65 -12.56
C MET A 1 -0.26 -1.25 -11.97
N GLN A 2 -1.33 -0.50 -12.21
CA GLN A 2 -1.47 0.82 -11.63
C GLN A 2 -2.35 0.75 -10.39
N PRO A 3 -1.87 1.24 -9.24
CA PRO A 3 -2.71 1.28 -8.05
C PRO A 3 -3.84 2.31 -8.22
N ASN A 4 -4.97 2.01 -7.62
CA ASN A 4 -6.09 2.94 -7.55
C ASN A 4 -5.90 3.81 -6.30
N ILE A 5 -5.57 5.08 -6.51
CA ILE A 5 -5.21 6.01 -5.44
C ILE A 5 -6.31 7.04 -5.25
N THR A 6 -6.81 7.13 -4.03
CA THR A 6 -7.85 8.08 -3.65
C THR A 6 -7.35 8.97 -2.51
N GLY A 7 -7.65 10.27 -2.59
CA GLY A 7 -7.33 11.20 -1.51
C GLY A 7 -8.58 11.54 -0.70
N HIS A 8 -8.43 11.64 0.61
CA HIS A 8 -9.48 12.06 1.53
C HIS A 8 -8.95 13.20 2.40
N ASN A 9 -9.48 14.40 2.23
CA ASN A 9 -8.97 15.63 2.83
C ASN A 9 -7.53 15.95 2.42
N VAL A 10 -7.10 15.42 1.29
CA VAL A 10 -5.76 15.66 0.75
C VAL A 10 -5.83 15.53 -0.77
N GLU A 11 -5.09 16.39 -1.45
CA GLU A 11 -4.99 16.33 -2.91
C GLU A 11 -3.86 15.38 -3.31
N ILE A 12 -4.15 14.51 -4.27
CA ILE A 12 -3.13 13.60 -4.82
C ILE A 12 -2.41 14.33 -5.94
N THR A 13 -1.24 14.90 -5.61
CA THR A 13 -0.41 15.59 -6.61
C THR A 13 0.23 14.57 -7.55
N PRO A 14 0.65 15.00 -8.76
CA PRO A 14 1.38 14.10 -9.65
C PRO A 14 2.64 13.50 -9.01
N ALA A 15 3.37 14.29 -8.21
CA ALA A 15 4.56 13.81 -7.52
C ALA A 15 4.21 12.69 -6.52
N MET A 16 3.13 12.86 -5.76
CA MET A 16 2.68 11.84 -4.81
C MET A 16 2.23 10.58 -5.54
N ARG A 17 1.49 10.74 -6.63
CA ARG A 17 1.04 9.59 -7.44
C ARG A 17 2.24 8.80 -7.97
N GLU A 18 3.25 9.47 -8.47
CA GLU A 18 4.46 8.82 -8.96
C GLU A 18 5.20 8.10 -7.84
N PHE A 19 5.30 8.72 -6.67
CA PHE A 19 5.95 8.14 -5.50
C PHE A 19 5.27 6.83 -5.09
N VAL A 20 3.95 6.88 -4.93
CA VAL A 20 3.15 5.70 -4.53
C VAL A 20 3.27 4.61 -5.58
N THR A 21 3.12 4.96 -6.85
CA THR A 21 3.19 4.00 -7.95
C THR A 21 4.55 3.31 -7.99
N ALA A 22 5.64 4.07 -7.81
CA ALA A 22 6.99 3.51 -7.79
C ALA A 22 7.19 2.54 -6.64
N LYS A 23 6.68 2.88 -5.45
CA LYS A 23 6.79 2.00 -4.28
C LYS A 23 6.03 0.69 -4.50
N PHE A 24 4.82 0.77 -5.05
CA PHE A 24 4.03 -0.43 -5.31
C PHE A 24 4.58 -1.25 -6.46
N SER A 25 5.23 -0.63 -7.44
CA SER A 25 5.91 -1.37 -8.50
C SER A 25 7.02 -2.25 -7.93
N LYS A 26 7.77 -1.74 -6.97
CA LYS A 26 8.79 -2.53 -6.27
C LYS A 26 8.16 -3.70 -5.53
N LEU A 27 7.05 -3.45 -4.86
CA LEU A 27 6.35 -4.48 -4.11
C LEU A 27 5.90 -5.61 -5.06
N GLU A 28 5.39 -5.26 -6.24
CA GLU A 28 4.94 -6.23 -7.23
C GLU A 28 6.08 -7.09 -7.79
N GLN A 29 7.31 -6.56 -7.83
CA GLN A 29 8.46 -7.32 -8.29
C GLN A 29 8.77 -8.51 -7.37
N PHE A 30 8.44 -8.39 -6.09
CA PHE A 30 8.68 -9.45 -5.12
C PHE A 30 7.46 -10.33 -4.88
N PHE A 31 6.27 -9.82 -5.20
CA PHE A 31 5.01 -10.50 -4.90
C PHE A 31 4.12 -10.45 -6.15
N ASP A 32 4.27 -11.43 -7.01
CA ASP A 32 3.67 -11.45 -8.35
C ASP A 32 2.19 -11.81 -8.40
N ARG A 33 1.57 -12.05 -7.23
CA ARG A 33 0.17 -12.50 -7.16
C ARG A 33 -0.78 -11.43 -6.66
N ILE A 34 -0.38 -10.17 -6.82
CA ILE A 34 -1.22 -9.04 -6.48
C ILE A 34 -2.10 -8.72 -7.69
N ASN A 35 -3.41 -8.83 -7.51
CA ASN A 35 -4.38 -8.65 -8.60
C ASN A 35 -4.93 -7.23 -8.66
N GLN A 36 -5.14 -6.60 -7.49
CA GLN A 36 -5.68 -5.27 -7.39
C GLN A 36 -5.06 -4.55 -6.20
N VAL A 37 -4.84 -3.24 -6.35
CA VAL A 37 -4.30 -2.40 -5.29
C VAL A 37 -5.20 -1.18 -5.14
N TYR A 38 -5.75 -0.99 -3.95
CA TYR A 38 -6.55 0.19 -3.61
C TYR A 38 -5.86 0.91 -2.47
N ILE A 39 -5.57 2.19 -2.68
CA ILE A 39 -4.86 3.01 -1.71
C ILE A 39 -5.69 4.24 -1.40
N VAL A 40 -5.85 4.54 -0.12
CA VAL A 40 -6.50 5.78 0.32
C VAL A 40 -5.48 6.56 1.15
N LEU A 41 -5.20 7.78 0.74
CA LEU A 41 -4.35 8.69 1.46
C LEU A 41 -5.25 9.70 2.16
N LYS A 42 -5.12 9.83 3.47
CA LYS A 42 -6.00 10.69 4.27
C LYS A 42 -5.19 11.62 5.16
N VAL A 43 -5.78 12.77 5.44
CA VAL A 43 -5.27 13.67 6.47
C VAL A 43 -6.36 13.86 7.50
N GLU A 44 -6.09 13.52 8.75
CA GLU A 44 -6.99 13.71 9.87
C GLU A 44 -6.30 14.59 10.90
N LYS A 45 -6.80 15.83 11.06
CA LYS A 45 -6.15 16.82 11.90
C LYS A 45 -4.72 17.04 11.45
N VAL A 46 -3.73 16.59 12.23
CA VAL A 46 -2.30 16.72 11.89
C VAL A 46 -1.68 15.41 11.46
N THR A 47 -2.46 14.34 11.41
CA THR A 47 -1.95 13.01 11.13
C THR A 47 -2.13 12.67 9.64
N GLN A 48 -1.06 12.22 9.01
CA GLN A 48 -1.08 11.74 7.63
C GLN A 48 -1.22 10.23 7.68
N ILE A 49 -2.20 9.69 6.95
CA ILE A 49 -2.53 8.27 7.00
C ILE A 49 -2.50 7.70 5.59
N ALA A 50 -1.81 6.57 5.41
CA ALA A 50 -1.82 5.80 4.19
C ALA A 50 -2.44 4.45 4.47
N ASP A 51 -3.48 4.11 3.72
CA ASP A 51 -4.28 2.90 3.92
C ASP A 51 -4.30 2.14 2.60
N ALA A 52 -4.20 0.82 2.64
CA ALA A 52 -4.23 0.01 1.43
C ALA A 52 -4.98 -1.30 1.61
N ASN A 53 -5.66 -1.68 0.55
CA ASN A 53 -6.30 -2.98 0.39
C ASN A 53 -5.72 -3.62 -0.85
N LEU A 54 -5.18 -4.82 -0.70
CA LEU A 54 -4.64 -5.58 -1.82
C LEU A 54 -5.45 -6.86 -2.01
N HIS A 55 -5.88 -7.09 -3.23
CA HIS A 55 -6.49 -8.37 -3.60
C HIS A 55 -5.39 -9.25 -4.17
N VAL A 56 -5.18 -10.37 -3.51
CA VAL A 56 -4.13 -11.33 -3.89
C VAL A 56 -4.75 -12.70 -4.12
N ASN A 57 -3.99 -13.59 -4.73
CA ASN A 57 -4.45 -14.98 -4.86
C ASN A 57 -4.62 -15.58 -3.47
N GLY A 58 -5.83 -16.04 -3.18
CA GLY A 58 -6.14 -16.67 -1.90
C GLY A 58 -6.61 -15.73 -0.81
N GLY A 59 -6.85 -14.44 -1.11
CA GLY A 59 -7.41 -13.55 -0.10
C GLY A 59 -7.17 -12.08 -0.32
N GLU A 60 -7.29 -11.34 0.76
CA GLU A 60 -7.09 -9.90 0.78
C GLU A 60 -6.10 -9.54 1.88
N ILE A 61 -5.34 -8.50 1.63
CA ILE A 61 -4.39 -7.97 2.59
C ILE A 61 -4.71 -6.49 2.81
N HIS A 62 -4.81 -6.10 4.07
CA HIS A 62 -5.09 -4.73 4.44
C HIS A 62 -4.03 -4.24 5.42
N ALA A 63 -3.57 -3.01 5.22
CA ALA A 63 -2.66 -2.37 6.15
C ALA A 63 -2.89 -0.86 6.16
N SER A 64 -2.47 -0.24 7.24
CA SER A 64 -2.59 1.20 7.42
C SER A 64 -1.35 1.68 8.17
N ALA A 65 -0.86 2.86 7.81
CA ALA A 65 0.30 3.45 8.48
C ALA A 65 0.10 4.96 8.61
N GLU A 66 0.67 5.52 9.65
CA GLU A 66 0.63 6.94 9.93
C GLU A 66 2.02 7.54 9.89
N GLY A 67 2.12 8.82 9.58
CA GLY A 67 3.38 9.52 9.58
C GLY A 67 3.21 11.01 9.74
N GLN A 68 4.31 11.72 9.94
CA GLN A 68 4.31 13.17 10.03
C GLN A 68 4.07 13.83 8.67
N ASP A 69 4.44 13.13 7.61
CA ASP A 69 4.10 13.53 6.25
C ASP A 69 3.64 12.31 5.49
N MET A 70 3.06 12.54 4.30
CA MET A 70 2.47 11.44 3.54
C MET A 70 3.54 10.49 2.99
N TYR A 71 4.74 10.97 2.68
CA TYR A 71 5.82 10.11 2.19
C TYR A 71 6.21 9.10 3.26
N ALA A 72 6.33 9.54 4.52
CA ALA A 72 6.63 8.66 5.64
C ALA A 72 5.50 7.66 5.87
N ALA A 73 4.25 8.10 5.76
CA ALA A 73 3.09 7.22 5.91
C ALA A 73 3.09 6.13 4.84
N VAL A 74 3.37 6.49 3.59
CA VAL A 74 3.43 5.52 2.49
C VAL A 74 4.58 4.54 2.68
N ASP A 75 5.76 5.01 3.09
CA ASP A 75 6.88 4.12 3.35
C ASP A 75 6.55 3.10 4.44
N GLY A 76 5.92 3.55 5.52
CA GLY A 76 5.46 2.66 6.59
C GLY A 76 4.44 1.66 6.11
N LEU A 77 3.53 2.10 5.24
CA LEU A 77 2.51 1.24 4.64
C LEU A 77 3.16 0.13 3.80
N ILE A 78 4.12 0.48 2.96
CA ILE A 78 4.82 -0.49 2.10
C ILE A 78 5.52 -1.54 2.96
N ASP A 79 6.18 -1.11 4.04
CA ASP A 79 6.87 -2.03 4.96
C ASP A 79 5.90 -3.03 5.57
N LYS A 80 4.74 -2.54 6.03
CA LYS A 80 3.70 -3.41 6.61
C LYS A 80 3.13 -4.39 5.58
N LEU A 81 2.89 -3.90 4.37
CA LEU A 81 2.36 -4.76 3.30
C LEU A 81 3.37 -5.83 2.92
N ALA A 82 4.65 -5.49 2.84
CA ALA A 82 5.69 -6.46 2.51
C ALA A 82 5.74 -7.59 3.55
N ARG A 83 5.60 -7.24 4.83
CA ARG A 83 5.57 -8.24 5.91
C ARG A 83 4.36 -9.16 5.79
N GLN A 84 3.18 -8.59 5.53
CA GLN A 84 1.97 -9.38 5.40
C GLN A 84 1.99 -10.26 4.15
N LEU A 85 2.52 -9.75 3.05
CA LEU A 85 2.64 -10.51 1.82
C LEU A 85 3.62 -11.67 1.99
N THR A 86 4.71 -11.47 2.72
CA THR A 86 5.66 -12.53 3.03
C THR A 86 4.99 -13.63 3.83
N LYS A 87 4.22 -13.28 4.85
CA LYS A 87 3.47 -14.25 5.64
C LYS A 87 2.46 -15.01 4.81
N HIS A 88 1.74 -14.31 3.94
CA HIS A 88 0.74 -14.92 3.06
C HIS A 88 1.40 -15.91 2.09
N LYS A 89 2.54 -15.53 1.52
CA LYS A 89 3.31 -16.39 0.62
C LYS A 89 3.79 -17.66 1.34
N ASP A 90 4.32 -17.51 2.56
CA ASP A 90 4.77 -18.64 3.36
C ASP A 90 3.61 -19.57 3.72
N LYS A 91 2.47 -18.98 4.05
CA LYS A 91 1.26 -19.75 4.37
C LYS A 91 0.78 -20.57 3.18
N LEU A 92 0.85 -20.02 1.97
CA LEU A 92 0.46 -20.74 0.76
C LEU A 92 1.42 -21.88 0.42
N LYS A 93 2.66 -21.82 0.88
CA LYS A 93 3.66 -22.87 0.67
C LYS A 93 3.55 -24.00 1.67
N GLN A 94 2.87 -23.76 2.78
CA GLN A 94 2.67 -24.74 3.83
C GLN A 94 1.45 -25.59 3.53
N HIS A 95 1.65 -26.76 3.05
CA HIS A 95 0.60 -27.73 2.77
C HIS A 95 0.81 -28.99 3.58
#